data_9b4653eddcfe841d4272998f6153e9af
#
_entry.id   9b4653eddcfe841d4272998f6153e9af
#
_cell.length_a   1.000
_cell.length_b   1.000
_cell.length_c   1.000
_cell.angle_alpha   90.00
_cell.angle_beta   90.00
_cell.angle_gamma   90.00
#
_symmetry.space_group_name_H-M   'P 1'
#
loop_
_entity.id
_entity.type
_entity.pdbx_description
1 polymer ?
#
loop_
_entity_poly.entity_id
_entity_poly.type
_entity_poly.pdbx_seq_one_letter_code
_entity_poly.pdbx_strand_id
1 'polypeptide(L)'
;MALLVLLFAVGMYFVCFYETEGFFLKKYANADAKFYNDHIITSVNEGVYMMDFEGNVVKSYEGLKASWMYVYAEEGLVVYSNHDNETHLLRLDENMNMISDEVILTSELLAIDPTICKVGDTYLVTHTTIEGTINNPDPNGDNGIYSLELFASKDLKQWEHRGTITSQKQDIEDIDLMLDDKALNDGLRLYCFYEKENYDKGPSAICMRYSTDVGMTWSEEKILIENVADNEMACILPEYEGWRLYYSSDYACVGESYNGASAYYADFDADFESLSTYQKVDMYDNQSVRLYEVKEQDGRLYFMFSHNYSTDKDFVLRSIKK
;
A
#
# COMPACT_ATOMS: atom_id res chain seq x y z
N MET A 1 33.82 -39.41 -1.03
CA MET A 1 32.91 -39.36 0.09
C MET A 1 32.80 -37.96 0.69
N ALA A 2 33.87 -37.25 1.03
CA ALA A 2 33.82 -35.90 1.58
C ALA A 2 33.11 -34.85 0.67
N LEU A 3 33.34 -34.92 -0.64
CA LEU A 3 32.71 -33.99 -1.60
C LEU A 3 31.20 -34.19 -1.72
N LEU A 4 30.71 -35.44 -1.63
CA LEU A 4 29.29 -35.76 -1.62
C LEU A 4 28.59 -35.31 -0.35
N VAL A 5 29.25 -35.37 0.80
CA VAL A 5 28.71 -34.87 2.09
C VAL A 5 28.65 -33.35 2.09
N LEU A 6 29.63 -32.68 1.49
CA LEU A 6 29.64 -31.23 1.34
C LEU A 6 28.53 -30.75 0.40
N LEU A 7 28.33 -31.41 -0.72
CA LEU A 7 27.23 -31.09 -1.65
C LEU A 7 25.86 -31.37 -1.05
N PHE A 8 25.73 -32.42 -0.22
CA PHE A 8 24.50 -32.71 0.49
C PHE A 8 24.24 -31.70 1.63
N ALA A 9 25.27 -31.26 2.36
CA ALA A 9 25.16 -30.24 3.39
C ALA A 9 24.85 -28.86 2.79
N VAL A 10 25.47 -28.51 1.65
CA VAL A 10 25.16 -27.28 0.91
C VAL A 10 23.75 -27.34 0.35
N GLY A 11 23.32 -28.48 -0.23
CA GLY A 11 21.95 -28.68 -0.71
C GLY A 11 20.93 -28.63 0.42
N MET A 12 21.19 -29.25 1.59
CA MET A 12 20.34 -29.14 2.77
C MET A 12 20.36 -27.73 3.36
N TYR A 13 21.49 -27.03 3.36
CA TYR A 13 21.55 -25.63 3.78
C TYR A 13 20.66 -24.75 2.89
N PHE A 14 20.72 -24.93 1.56
CA PHE A 14 19.83 -24.23 0.62
C PHE A 14 18.35 -24.60 0.84
N VAL A 15 18.02 -25.87 1.05
CA VAL A 15 16.63 -26.30 1.28
C VAL A 15 16.08 -25.86 2.66
N CYS A 16 16.93 -25.80 3.69
CA CYS A 16 16.47 -25.46 5.05
C CYS A 16 16.48 -23.95 5.37
N PHE A 17 17.21 -23.13 4.60
CA PHE A 17 17.38 -21.71 4.88
C PHE A 17 16.87 -20.78 3.78
N TYR A 18 16.47 -21.29 2.62
CA TYR A 18 15.92 -20.51 1.50
C TYR A 18 14.57 -21.06 1.05
N GLU A 19 13.62 -21.15 1.95
CA GLU A 19 12.21 -21.29 1.56
C GLU A 19 11.62 -19.94 1.16
N THR A 20 12.14 -19.34 0.11
CA THR A 20 11.42 -18.30 -0.62
C THR A 20 10.63 -18.97 -1.72
N GLU A 21 9.41 -19.31 -1.45
CA GLU A 21 8.45 -19.64 -2.48
C GLU A 21 8.03 -18.36 -3.18
N GLY A 22 8.11 -18.30 -4.49
CA GLY A 22 7.68 -17.17 -5.28
C GLY A 22 7.03 -17.63 -6.56
N PHE A 23 5.98 -16.96 -6.99
CA PHE A 23 5.46 -17.12 -8.33
C PHE A 23 5.59 -15.82 -9.12
N PHE A 24 5.73 -15.95 -10.42
CA PHE A 24 5.79 -14.83 -11.35
C PHE A 24 4.53 -14.84 -12.20
N LEU A 25 3.75 -13.78 -12.11
CA LEU A 25 2.71 -13.49 -13.10
C LEU A 25 3.37 -12.74 -14.27
N LYS A 26 3.93 -13.49 -15.20
CA LYS A 26 4.42 -12.90 -16.45
C LYS A 26 3.22 -12.46 -17.28
N LYS A 27 3.16 -11.20 -17.61
CA LYS A 27 2.37 -10.52 -18.67
C LYS A 27 1.45 -9.40 -18.24
N TYR A 28 1.31 -9.09 -16.96
CA TYR A 28 0.37 -8.04 -16.56
C TYR A 28 1.15 -6.83 -16.06
N ALA A 29 1.09 -5.73 -16.81
CA ALA A 29 1.45 -4.44 -16.27
C ALA A 29 0.40 -4.10 -15.20
N ASN A 30 0.74 -4.33 -13.94
CA ASN A 30 -0.12 -3.95 -12.83
C ASN A 30 -0.18 -2.45 -12.69
N ALA A 31 -1.38 -1.92 -12.48
CA ALA A 31 -1.53 -0.61 -11.92
C ALA A 31 -1.41 -0.70 -10.40
N ASP A 32 -2.16 -1.60 -9.75
CA ASP A 32 -2.13 -1.80 -8.31
C ASP A 32 -2.50 -3.25 -7.93
N ALA A 33 -2.16 -3.67 -6.70
CA ALA A 33 -2.51 -4.97 -6.15
C ALA A 33 -2.59 -4.94 -4.62
N LYS A 34 -3.59 -5.62 -4.05
CA LYS A 34 -3.82 -5.72 -2.60
C LYS A 34 -4.19 -7.15 -2.18
N PHE A 35 -3.88 -7.52 -0.94
CA PHE A 35 -4.36 -8.78 -0.38
C PHE A 35 -5.86 -8.70 -0.07
N TYR A 36 -6.57 -9.77 -0.43
CA TYR A 36 -7.96 -9.98 -0.11
C TYR A 36 -8.14 -11.36 0.54
N ASN A 37 -8.09 -11.43 1.87
CA ASN A 37 -8.02 -12.70 2.61
C ASN A 37 -6.89 -13.60 2.10
N ASP A 38 -7.18 -14.81 1.65
CA ASP A 38 -6.22 -15.79 1.09
C ASP A 38 -6.03 -15.62 -0.43
N HIS A 39 -6.37 -14.46 -0.96
CA HIS A 39 -6.30 -14.11 -2.37
C HIS A 39 -5.61 -12.77 -2.59
N ILE A 40 -5.40 -12.45 -3.83
CA ILE A 40 -4.88 -11.17 -4.29
C ILE A 40 -5.89 -10.56 -5.25
N ILE A 41 -6.31 -9.34 -5.01
CA ILE A 41 -7.02 -8.54 -6.01
C ILE A 41 -6.01 -7.64 -6.71
N THR A 42 -6.03 -7.62 -8.02
CA THR A 42 -5.08 -6.83 -8.82
C THR A 42 -5.75 -6.20 -10.01
N SER A 43 -5.34 -4.99 -10.34
CA SER A 43 -5.73 -4.33 -11.56
C SER A 43 -4.64 -4.42 -12.61
N VAL A 44 -5.05 -4.72 -13.82
CA VAL A 44 -4.21 -4.78 -15.01
C VAL A 44 -4.93 -4.05 -16.14
N ASN A 45 -4.22 -3.72 -17.22
CA ASN A 45 -4.76 -2.90 -18.32
C ASN A 45 -6.14 -3.34 -18.86
N GLU A 46 -6.53 -4.60 -18.68
CA GLU A 46 -7.74 -5.20 -19.24
C GLU A 46 -8.88 -5.38 -18.23
N GLY A 47 -8.63 -5.15 -16.93
CA GLY A 47 -9.65 -5.34 -15.90
C GLY A 47 -9.08 -5.58 -14.50
N VAL A 48 -9.96 -5.91 -13.58
CA VAL A 48 -9.62 -6.28 -12.20
C VAL A 48 -9.83 -7.77 -12.02
N TYR A 49 -8.87 -8.43 -11.39
CA TYR A 49 -8.84 -9.88 -11.21
C TYR A 49 -8.61 -10.25 -9.76
N MET A 50 -9.26 -11.33 -9.32
CA MET A 50 -8.95 -12.03 -8.07
C MET A 50 -8.12 -13.26 -8.40
N MET A 51 -7.01 -13.46 -7.70
CA MET A 51 -6.08 -14.56 -7.89
C MET A 51 -5.84 -15.30 -6.59
N ASP A 52 -5.53 -16.59 -6.67
CA ASP A 52 -4.95 -17.33 -5.54
C ASP A 52 -3.45 -17.01 -5.39
N PHE A 53 -2.82 -17.54 -4.34
CA PHE A 53 -1.39 -17.33 -4.09
C PHE A 53 -0.48 -18.13 -5.04
N GLU A 54 -1.03 -19.03 -5.83
CA GLU A 54 -0.34 -19.71 -6.94
C GLU A 54 -0.42 -18.92 -8.26
N GLY A 55 -1.16 -17.78 -8.27
CA GLY A 55 -1.31 -16.92 -9.43
C GLY A 55 -2.39 -17.33 -10.42
N ASN A 56 -3.28 -18.26 -10.03
CA ASN A 56 -4.41 -18.62 -10.87
C ASN A 56 -5.54 -17.59 -10.70
N VAL A 57 -6.10 -17.12 -11.79
CA VAL A 57 -7.27 -16.26 -11.76
C VAL A 57 -8.48 -17.06 -11.30
N VAL A 58 -9.06 -16.68 -10.16
CA VAL A 58 -10.27 -17.31 -9.60
C VAL A 58 -11.54 -16.54 -9.93
N LYS A 59 -11.42 -15.20 -10.13
CA LYS A 59 -12.50 -14.33 -10.57
C LYS A 59 -11.98 -13.24 -11.51
N SER A 60 -12.85 -12.77 -12.39
CA SER A 60 -12.63 -11.63 -13.27
C SER A 60 -13.80 -10.64 -13.10
N TYR A 61 -13.49 -9.38 -12.91
CA TYR A 61 -14.47 -8.29 -12.81
C TYR A 61 -14.39 -7.46 -14.09
N GLU A 62 -15.08 -7.95 -15.13
CA GLU A 62 -15.03 -7.36 -16.45
C GLU A 62 -15.56 -5.93 -16.45
N GLY A 63 -14.85 -5.06 -17.15
CA GLY A 63 -15.22 -3.64 -17.31
C GLY A 63 -14.73 -2.73 -16.18
N LEU A 64 -14.26 -3.29 -15.06
CA LEU A 64 -13.64 -2.49 -14.01
C LEU A 64 -12.22 -2.11 -14.42
N LYS A 65 -11.84 -0.86 -14.13
CA LYS A 65 -10.47 -0.34 -14.30
C LYS A 65 -10.10 0.42 -13.05
N ALA A 66 -9.01 0.02 -12.43
CA ALA A 66 -8.49 0.69 -11.25
C ALA A 66 -7.02 1.00 -11.47
N SER A 67 -6.62 2.23 -11.20
CA SER A 67 -5.21 2.63 -11.14
C SER A 67 -4.71 2.57 -9.70
N TRP A 68 -5.58 2.86 -8.75
CA TRP A 68 -5.34 2.81 -7.31
C TRP A 68 -6.49 2.09 -6.64
N MET A 69 -6.19 1.22 -5.69
CA MET A 69 -7.20 0.49 -4.93
C MET A 69 -6.77 0.24 -3.49
N TYR A 70 -7.76 0.10 -2.62
CA TYR A 70 -7.58 -0.30 -1.24
C TYR A 70 -8.65 -1.32 -0.83
N VAL A 71 -8.28 -2.27 0.02
CA VAL A 71 -9.14 -3.40 0.39
C VAL A 71 -9.49 -3.38 1.88
N TYR A 72 -10.76 -3.42 2.19
CA TYR A 72 -11.27 -3.75 3.52
C TYR A 72 -11.94 -5.13 3.47
N ALA A 73 -11.08 -6.16 3.58
CA ALA A 73 -11.46 -7.54 3.28
C ALA A 73 -12.50 -8.13 4.23
N GLU A 74 -12.55 -7.68 5.51
CA GLU A 74 -13.49 -8.17 6.52
C GLU A 74 -14.95 -8.01 6.12
N GLU A 75 -15.27 -7.01 5.32
CA GLU A 75 -16.62 -6.73 4.83
C GLU A 75 -16.77 -6.83 3.31
N GLY A 76 -15.74 -7.33 2.63
CA GLY A 76 -15.76 -7.50 1.19
C GLY A 76 -15.81 -6.18 0.41
N LEU A 77 -15.15 -5.13 0.92
CA LEU A 77 -15.16 -3.81 0.32
C LEU A 77 -13.82 -3.52 -0.36
N VAL A 78 -13.87 -2.97 -1.56
CA VAL A 78 -12.71 -2.44 -2.29
C VAL A 78 -13.06 -1.05 -2.78
N VAL A 79 -12.32 -0.05 -2.34
CA VAL A 79 -12.40 1.30 -2.93
C VAL A 79 -11.34 1.44 -4.01
N TYR A 80 -11.67 2.13 -5.09
CA TYR A 80 -10.72 2.36 -6.19
C TYR A 80 -11.01 3.64 -6.96
N SER A 81 -10.01 4.12 -7.68
CA SER A 81 -10.11 5.25 -8.63
C SER A 81 -9.30 4.96 -9.89
N ASN A 82 -9.55 5.72 -10.97
CA ASN A 82 -8.95 5.44 -12.27
C ASN A 82 -8.71 6.70 -13.11
N HIS A 83 -7.69 7.52 -12.75
CA HIS A 83 -7.31 8.73 -13.49
C HIS A 83 -8.50 9.65 -13.89
N ASP A 84 -9.50 9.70 -13.01
CA ASP A 84 -10.69 10.53 -13.17
C ASP A 84 -11.00 11.22 -11.82
N ASN A 85 -12.19 11.75 -11.67
CA ASN A 85 -12.62 12.46 -10.49
C ASN A 85 -13.59 11.66 -9.61
N GLU A 86 -13.63 10.35 -9.79
CA GLU A 86 -14.56 9.46 -9.10
C GLU A 86 -13.83 8.48 -8.18
N THR A 87 -14.44 8.24 -7.03
CA THR A 87 -14.06 7.12 -6.14
C THR A 87 -15.19 6.11 -6.14
N HIS A 88 -14.85 4.89 -6.46
CA HIS A 88 -15.77 3.77 -6.57
C HIS A 88 -15.71 2.88 -5.34
N LEU A 89 -16.81 2.18 -5.05
CA LEU A 89 -16.91 1.12 -4.06
C LEU A 89 -17.41 -0.17 -4.72
N LEU A 90 -16.51 -1.11 -4.89
CA LEU A 90 -16.83 -2.49 -5.26
C LEU A 90 -17.17 -3.27 -3.99
N ARG A 91 -18.32 -3.95 -3.99
CA ARG A 91 -18.76 -4.83 -2.91
C ARG A 91 -18.78 -6.27 -3.38
N LEU A 92 -18.16 -7.13 -2.60
CA LEU A 92 -18.05 -8.57 -2.89
C LEU A 92 -18.79 -9.39 -1.82
N ASP A 93 -19.36 -10.51 -2.22
CA ASP A 93 -19.88 -11.51 -1.28
C ASP A 93 -18.77 -12.42 -0.74
N GLU A 94 -19.12 -13.34 0.16
CA GLU A 94 -18.19 -14.31 0.75
C GLU A 94 -17.52 -15.24 -0.28
N ASN A 95 -18.11 -15.38 -1.48
CA ASN A 95 -17.58 -16.15 -2.61
C ASN A 95 -16.86 -15.26 -3.63
N MET A 96 -16.56 -14.01 -3.28
CA MET A 96 -15.92 -13.03 -4.15
C MET A 96 -16.72 -12.70 -5.41
N ASN A 97 -18.05 -12.88 -5.40
CA ASN A 97 -18.88 -12.38 -6.49
C ASN A 97 -19.20 -10.90 -6.27
N MET A 98 -19.20 -10.15 -7.34
CA MET A 98 -19.59 -8.74 -7.30
C MET A 98 -21.07 -8.60 -6.92
N ILE A 99 -21.34 -7.92 -5.80
CA ILE A 99 -22.69 -7.54 -5.38
C ILE A 99 -23.08 -6.22 -6.05
N SER A 100 -22.19 -5.24 -5.98
CA SER A 100 -22.36 -3.92 -6.61
C SER A 100 -21.01 -3.29 -6.91
N ASP A 101 -21.02 -2.34 -7.83
CA ASP A 101 -19.97 -1.38 -8.12
C ASP A 101 -20.61 -0.02 -8.27
N GLU A 102 -20.29 0.92 -7.41
CA GLU A 102 -20.98 2.20 -7.31
C GLU A 102 -19.98 3.34 -7.15
N VAL A 103 -20.21 4.46 -7.84
CA VAL A 103 -19.52 5.72 -7.56
C VAL A 103 -20.03 6.23 -6.20
N ILE A 104 -19.14 6.34 -5.24
CA ILE A 104 -19.48 6.80 -3.88
C ILE A 104 -19.09 8.25 -3.63
N LEU A 105 -18.06 8.76 -4.32
CA LEU A 105 -17.64 10.15 -4.24
C LEU A 105 -17.34 10.66 -5.66
N THR A 106 -17.67 11.92 -5.91
CA THR A 106 -17.30 12.65 -7.11
C THR A 106 -16.70 13.99 -6.68
N SER A 107 -15.48 14.27 -7.14
CA SER A 107 -14.78 15.53 -6.93
C SER A 107 -14.95 16.46 -8.15
N GLU A 108 -14.64 17.75 -8.01
CA GLU A 108 -14.40 18.64 -9.15
C GLU A 108 -12.99 18.48 -9.72
N LEU A 109 -12.11 17.83 -9.00
CA LEU A 109 -10.69 17.62 -9.32
C LEU A 109 -10.41 16.14 -9.53
N LEU A 110 -9.27 15.82 -10.16
CA LEU A 110 -8.76 14.45 -10.24
C LEU A 110 -8.65 13.89 -8.81
N ALA A 111 -9.08 12.64 -8.62
CA ALA A 111 -9.03 11.93 -7.35
C ALA A 111 -8.21 10.63 -7.47
N ILE A 112 -7.24 10.45 -6.58
CA ILE A 112 -6.34 9.29 -6.56
C ILE A 112 -6.25 8.67 -5.16
N ASP A 113 -5.63 7.50 -5.06
CA ASP A 113 -5.26 6.80 -3.83
C ASP A 113 -6.38 6.73 -2.77
N PRO A 114 -7.54 6.17 -3.12
CA PRO A 114 -8.59 6.02 -2.13
C PRO A 114 -8.23 4.95 -1.11
N THR A 115 -8.56 5.17 0.15
CA THR A 115 -8.48 4.15 1.21
C THR A 115 -9.77 4.10 2.01
N ILE A 116 -10.04 2.97 2.67
CA ILE A 116 -11.24 2.77 3.49
C ILE A 116 -10.90 2.06 4.78
N CYS A 117 -11.47 2.53 5.88
CA CYS A 117 -11.47 1.80 7.15
C CYS A 117 -12.82 1.93 7.84
N LYS A 118 -13.03 1.17 8.92
CA LYS A 118 -14.24 1.22 9.73
C LYS A 118 -13.91 1.49 11.19
N VAL A 119 -14.58 2.46 11.77
CA VAL A 119 -14.47 2.84 13.19
C VAL A 119 -15.83 2.72 13.85
N GLY A 120 -16.05 1.67 14.63
CA GLY A 120 -17.35 1.36 15.19
C GLY A 120 -18.41 1.09 14.11
N ASP A 121 -19.43 1.94 14.02
CA ASP A 121 -20.48 1.87 12.99
C ASP A 121 -20.25 2.83 11.79
N THR A 122 -19.10 3.48 11.75
CA THR A 122 -18.79 4.51 10.75
C THR A 122 -17.69 4.03 9.81
N TYR A 123 -17.97 4.04 8.51
CA TYR A 123 -16.98 3.86 7.47
C TYR A 123 -16.34 5.21 7.17
N LEU A 124 -15.03 5.19 7.02
CA LEU A 124 -14.23 6.34 6.63
C LEU A 124 -13.54 6.03 5.31
N VAL A 125 -13.62 6.95 4.37
CA VAL A 125 -12.94 6.89 3.07
C VAL A 125 -12.11 8.13 2.90
N THR A 126 -10.88 7.98 2.44
CA THR A 126 -10.07 9.10 1.95
C THR A 126 -9.85 8.98 0.46
N HIS A 127 -9.53 10.08 -0.17
CA HIS A 127 -8.85 10.16 -1.44
C HIS A 127 -8.02 11.45 -1.50
N THR A 128 -6.99 11.46 -2.32
CA THR A 128 -6.23 12.68 -2.62
C THR A 128 -6.80 13.36 -3.84
N THR A 129 -7.18 14.64 -3.71
CA THR A 129 -7.59 15.48 -4.85
C THR A 129 -6.42 16.33 -5.34
N ILE A 130 -6.34 16.53 -6.66
CA ILE A 130 -5.21 17.20 -7.29
C ILE A 130 -5.71 18.40 -8.11
N GLU A 131 -5.32 19.61 -7.66
CA GLU A 131 -5.46 20.83 -8.45
C GLU A 131 -4.14 21.10 -9.17
N GLY A 132 -3.96 20.54 -10.36
CA GLY A 132 -2.72 20.68 -11.14
C GLY A 132 -2.38 19.50 -11.99
N THR A 133 -1.09 19.17 -12.06
CA THR A 133 -0.57 18.09 -12.89
C THR A 133 -0.15 16.93 -12.02
N ILE A 134 -0.73 15.78 -12.27
CA ILE A 134 -0.31 14.52 -11.64
C ILE A 134 1.06 14.07 -12.19
N ASN A 135 1.88 13.49 -11.34
CA ASN A 135 3.14 12.83 -11.71
C ASN A 135 4.06 13.75 -12.51
N ASN A 136 4.26 14.98 -12.04
CA ASN A 136 5.20 15.91 -12.67
C ASN A 136 6.64 15.63 -12.19
N PRO A 137 7.53 15.12 -13.06
CA PRO A 137 8.89 14.77 -12.67
C PRO A 137 9.84 15.98 -12.62
N ASP A 138 9.39 17.20 -12.92
CA ASP A 138 10.24 18.38 -12.90
C ASP A 138 10.40 18.91 -11.47
N PRO A 139 11.60 18.84 -10.87
CA PRO A 139 11.84 19.34 -9.52
C PRO A 139 11.62 20.87 -9.38
N ASN A 140 11.51 21.59 -10.48
CA ASN A 140 11.18 23.03 -10.51
C ASN A 140 9.75 23.27 -11.04
N GLY A 141 9.03 22.21 -11.35
CA GLY A 141 7.66 22.25 -11.82
C GLY A 141 6.68 22.68 -10.74
N ASP A 142 5.49 23.07 -11.17
CA ASP A 142 4.37 23.30 -10.26
C ASP A 142 3.43 22.09 -10.34
N ASN A 143 3.49 21.23 -9.33
CA ASN A 143 2.63 20.04 -9.22
C ASN A 143 1.19 20.43 -8.86
N GLY A 144 0.94 21.70 -8.52
CA GLY A 144 -0.34 22.15 -8.04
C GLY A 144 -0.53 21.91 -6.54
N ILE A 145 -1.77 21.71 -6.14
CA ILE A 145 -2.13 21.47 -4.73
C ILE A 145 -2.74 20.08 -4.62
N TYR A 146 -2.15 19.27 -3.79
CA TYR A 146 -2.66 17.97 -3.38
C TYR A 146 -3.36 18.10 -2.03
N SER A 147 -4.57 17.56 -1.93
CA SER A 147 -5.37 17.64 -0.71
C SER A 147 -5.93 16.26 -0.37
N LEU A 148 -5.55 15.74 0.79
CA LEU A 148 -6.07 14.48 1.31
C LEU A 148 -7.40 14.74 2.02
N GLU A 149 -8.49 14.32 1.41
CA GLU A 149 -9.85 14.57 1.86
C GLU A 149 -10.41 13.34 2.60
N LEU A 150 -11.21 13.59 3.66
CA LEU A 150 -11.85 12.56 4.47
C LEU A 150 -13.36 12.63 4.36
N PHE A 151 -13.99 11.48 4.17
CA PHE A 151 -15.43 11.30 4.12
C PHE A 151 -15.87 10.21 5.09
N ALA A 152 -17.10 10.32 5.59
CA ALA A 152 -17.69 9.35 6.49
C ALA A 152 -19.07 8.92 6.04
N SER A 153 -19.40 7.64 6.28
CA SER A 153 -20.71 7.07 6.02
C SER A 153 -21.08 6.04 7.09
N LYS A 154 -22.39 5.91 7.37
CA LYS A 154 -22.92 4.83 8.21
C LYS A 154 -23.58 3.71 7.42
N ASP A 155 -23.86 3.94 6.15
CA ASP A 155 -24.66 3.05 5.32
C ASP A 155 -24.01 2.72 3.96
N LEU A 156 -22.78 3.22 3.72
CA LEU A 156 -22.04 3.11 2.46
C LEU A 156 -22.75 3.76 1.25
N LYS A 157 -23.75 4.60 1.49
CA LYS A 157 -24.54 5.26 0.44
C LYS A 157 -24.52 6.77 0.53
N GLN A 158 -24.60 7.28 1.75
CA GLN A 158 -24.55 8.71 2.01
C GLN A 158 -23.21 9.04 2.66
N TRP A 159 -22.42 9.87 1.99
CA TRP A 159 -21.10 10.26 2.43
C TRP A 159 -21.08 11.73 2.83
N GLU A 160 -20.58 11.99 4.01
CA GLU A 160 -20.38 13.32 4.57
C GLU A 160 -18.91 13.69 4.49
N HIS A 161 -18.58 14.82 3.88
CA HIS A 161 -17.22 15.35 3.90
C HIS A 161 -16.85 15.79 5.33
N ARG A 162 -15.82 15.21 5.90
CA ARG A 162 -15.34 15.48 7.27
C ARG A 162 -14.28 16.56 7.30
N GLY A 163 -13.63 16.84 6.19
CA GLY A 163 -12.60 17.85 6.04
C GLY A 163 -11.33 17.34 5.37
N THR A 164 -10.37 18.22 5.24
CA THR A 164 -9.05 17.95 4.68
C THR A 164 -8.08 17.55 5.79
N ILE A 165 -7.46 16.39 5.69
CA ILE A 165 -6.46 15.91 6.66
C ILE A 165 -5.15 16.72 6.50
N THR A 166 -4.70 16.89 5.26
CA THR A 166 -3.55 17.70 4.91
C THR A 166 -3.69 18.23 3.49
N SER A 167 -3.06 19.36 3.19
CA SER A 167 -3.01 19.95 1.85
C SER A 167 -1.68 20.65 1.64
N GLN A 168 -1.06 20.45 0.48
CA GLN A 168 0.25 21.00 0.18
C GLN A 168 0.55 20.99 -1.32
N LYS A 169 1.67 21.62 -1.69
CA LYS A 169 2.15 21.63 -3.09
C LYS A 169 2.93 20.39 -3.51
N GLN A 170 3.22 19.52 -2.59
CA GLN A 170 3.90 18.24 -2.85
C GLN A 170 2.89 17.17 -3.11
N ASP A 171 3.25 16.17 -3.89
CA ASP A 171 2.43 15.01 -4.12
C ASP A 171 2.11 14.32 -2.80
N ILE A 172 0.87 13.88 -2.63
CA ILE A 172 0.41 13.10 -1.48
C ILE A 172 -0.17 11.82 -2.04
N GLU A 173 0.52 10.71 -1.83
CA GLU A 173 0.20 9.41 -2.39
C GLU A 173 0.33 8.31 -1.32
N ASP A 174 0.07 7.06 -1.71
CA ASP A 174 0.22 5.84 -0.90
C ASP A 174 -0.44 5.95 0.50
N ILE A 175 -1.75 6.27 0.51
CA ILE A 175 -2.51 6.52 1.73
C ILE A 175 -2.88 5.21 2.44
N ASP A 176 -2.70 5.17 3.77
CA ASP A 176 -3.24 4.10 4.61
C ASP A 176 -3.97 4.67 5.84
N LEU A 177 -5.16 4.12 6.11
CA LEU A 177 -5.96 4.42 7.31
C LEU A 177 -5.93 3.21 8.24
N MET A 178 -5.31 3.36 9.39
CA MET A 178 -5.17 2.29 10.37
C MET A 178 -5.88 2.65 11.68
N LEU A 179 -6.75 1.75 12.14
CA LEU A 179 -7.37 1.85 13.44
C LEU A 179 -6.55 1.09 14.48
N ASP A 180 -6.08 1.76 15.50
CA ASP A 180 -5.55 1.16 16.71
C ASP A 180 -6.59 1.20 17.84
N ASP A 181 -7.27 0.09 18.04
CA ASP A 181 -8.23 -0.11 19.11
C ASP A 181 -7.57 -0.54 20.44
N LYS A 182 -6.26 -0.81 20.42
CA LYS A 182 -5.44 -1.22 21.56
C LYS A 182 -4.63 -0.09 22.17
N ALA A 183 -4.76 1.14 21.62
CA ALA A 183 -4.03 2.30 22.11
C ALA A 183 -4.18 2.43 23.63
N LEU A 184 -3.10 2.12 24.32
CA LEU A 184 -3.05 1.95 25.77
C LEU A 184 -3.44 3.28 26.45
N ASN A 185 -4.47 3.24 27.26
CA ASN A 185 -4.95 4.28 28.20
C ASN A 185 -5.64 5.51 27.62
N ASP A 186 -5.50 5.87 26.35
CA ASP A 186 -6.03 7.11 25.77
C ASP A 186 -7.25 6.91 24.86
N GLY A 187 -7.72 5.68 24.71
CA GLY A 187 -8.82 5.33 23.83
C GLY A 187 -8.38 5.03 22.40
N LEU A 188 -9.35 4.93 21.51
CA LEU A 188 -9.17 4.62 20.10
C LEU A 188 -8.35 5.69 19.40
N ARG A 189 -7.35 5.27 18.61
CA ARG A 189 -6.61 6.14 17.68
C ARG A 189 -6.80 5.70 16.24
N LEU A 190 -7.15 6.65 15.40
CA LEU A 190 -7.17 6.50 13.96
C LEU A 190 -5.91 7.16 13.39
N TYR A 191 -5.03 6.38 12.82
CA TYR A 191 -3.84 6.86 12.13
C TYR A 191 -4.13 7.03 10.65
N CYS A 192 -3.55 8.07 10.07
CA CYS A 192 -3.48 8.30 8.63
C CYS A 192 -2.01 8.42 8.25
N PHE A 193 -1.54 7.50 7.44
CA PHE A 193 -0.20 7.50 6.87
C PHE A 193 -0.29 7.92 5.42
N TYR A 194 0.72 8.60 4.93
CA TYR A 194 0.80 9.04 3.54
C TYR A 194 2.24 9.34 3.15
N GLU A 195 2.49 9.17 1.89
CA GLU A 195 3.71 9.61 1.27
C GLU A 195 3.62 11.08 0.86
N LYS A 196 4.76 11.75 0.84
CA LYS A 196 4.91 13.15 0.49
C LYS A 196 6.14 13.36 -0.37
N GLU A 197 5.92 13.49 -1.67
CA GLU A 197 6.99 13.70 -2.64
C GLU A 197 7.21 15.18 -2.96
N ASN A 198 8.45 15.53 -3.26
CA ASN A 198 8.79 16.86 -3.77
C ASN A 198 8.44 17.02 -5.27
N TYR A 199 8.51 15.93 -6.01
CA TYR A 199 8.14 15.77 -7.43
C TYR A 199 8.11 14.29 -7.75
N ASP A 200 7.34 13.86 -8.76
CA ASP A 200 7.16 12.44 -9.11
C ASP A 200 8.49 11.68 -9.20
N LYS A 201 8.62 10.60 -8.43
CA LYS A 201 9.83 9.78 -8.29
C LYS A 201 11.05 10.54 -7.75
N GLY A 202 10.79 11.57 -6.99
CA GLY A 202 11.81 12.36 -6.31
C GLY A 202 12.01 11.94 -4.85
N PRO A 203 12.84 12.68 -4.11
CA PRO A 203 12.96 12.44 -2.68
C PRO A 203 11.62 12.62 -1.97
N SER A 204 11.22 11.60 -1.24
CA SER A 204 9.95 11.56 -0.53
C SER A 204 10.10 11.34 0.96
N ALA A 205 9.05 11.66 1.70
CA ALA A 205 8.93 11.40 3.13
C ALA A 205 7.65 10.60 3.41
N ILE A 206 7.72 9.61 4.28
CA ILE A 206 6.54 8.93 4.81
C ILE A 206 6.13 9.64 6.09
N CYS A 207 4.90 10.14 6.09
CA CYS A 207 4.33 10.98 7.12
C CYS A 207 3.15 10.30 7.81
N MET A 208 2.80 10.79 8.99
CA MET A 208 1.68 10.32 9.78
C MET A 208 0.96 11.47 10.46
N ARG A 209 -0.37 11.35 10.58
CA ARG A 209 -1.21 12.08 11.53
C ARG A 209 -2.09 11.10 12.27
N TYR A 210 -2.60 11.46 13.43
CA TYR A 210 -3.61 10.66 14.13
C TYR A 210 -4.79 11.51 14.60
N SER A 211 -5.92 10.85 14.75
CA SER A 211 -7.16 11.40 15.29
C SER A 211 -7.66 10.55 16.47
N THR A 212 -8.21 11.19 17.49
CA THR A 212 -8.86 10.54 18.63
C THR A 212 -10.38 10.74 18.64
N ASP A 213 -10.92 11.42 17.62
CA ASP A 213 -12.32 11.78 17.49
C ASP A 213 -12.93 11.35 16.14
N VAL A 214 -12.46 10.20 15.63
CA VAL A 214 -12.95 9.58 14.38
C VAL A 214 -12.78 10.51 13.17
N GLY A 215 -11.62 11.17 13.10
CA GLY A 215 -11.24 12.01 11.96
C GLY A 215 -11.80 13.42 11.96
N MET A 216 -12.43 13.87 13.06
CA MET A 216 -12.93 15.27 13.14
C MET A 216 -11.80 16.27 13.33
N THR A 217 -10.75 15.87 14.06
CA THR A 217 -9.52 16.66 14.21
C THR A 217 -8.30 15.76 14.10
N TRP A 218 -7.19 16.31 13.64
CA TRP A 218 -5.94 15.59 13.39
C TRP A 218 -4.79 16.23 14.16
N SER A 219 -3.83 15.41 14.57
CA SER A 219 -2.58 15.87 15.16
C SER A 219 -1.77 16.69 14.16
N GLU A 220 -0.71 17.35 14.64
CA GLU A 220 0.34 17.84 13.78
C GLU A 220 0.97 16.68 12.98
N GLU A 221 1.49 16.99 11.80
CA GLU A 221 2.21 16.04 10.95
C GLU A 221 3.46 15.53 11.65
N LYS A 222 3.66 14.22 11.61
CA LYS A 222 4.88 13.56 12.07
C LYS A 222 5.55 12.86 10.90
N ILE A 223 6.80 13.18 10.66
CA ILE A 223 7.62 12.52 9.65
C ILE A 223 8.18 11.24 10.27
N LEU A 224 7.90 10.09 9.65
CA LEU A 224 8.38 8.78 10.08
C LEU A 224 9.67 8.38 9.36
N ILE A 225 9.70 8.56 8.05
CA ILE A 225 10.85 8.28 7.19
C ILE A 225 11.15 9.55 6.39
N GLU A 226 12.38 10.01 6.41
CA GLU A 226 12.85 11.09 5.56
C GLU A 226 14.34 10.89 5.25
N ASN A 227 14.66 10.93 3.98
CA ASN A 227 16.04 10.87 3.50
C ASN A 227 16.13 11.47 2.08
N VAL A 228 17.21 11.21 1.36
CA VAL A 228 17.43 11.73 0.00
C VAL A 228 16.85 10.81 -1.09
N ALA A 229 16.19 9.75 -0.68
CA ALA A 229 15.66 8.72 -1.58
C ALA A 229 14.16 8.94 -1.86
N ASP A 230 13.71 8.32 -2.92
CA ASP A 230 12.33 8.04 -3.21
C ASP A 230 11.86 6.87 -2.32
N ASN A 231 10.89 7.12 -1.41
CA ASN A 231 10.42 6.17 -0.40
C ASN A 231 8.91 5.97 -0.54
N GLU A 232 8.52 4.87 -1.14
CA GLU A 232 7.12 4.49 -1.43
C GLU A 232 6.55 3.62 -0.31
N MET A 233 5.55 4.07 0.37
CA MET A 233 4.92 3.32 1.45
C MET A 233 4.14 2.12 0.91
N ALA A 234 4.26 0.96 1.55
CA ALA A 234 3.48 -0.23 1.19
C ALA A 234 2.41 -0.55 2.23
N CYS A 235 2.79 -0.69 3.48
CA CYS A 235 1.85 -0.97 4.57
C CYS A 235 2.51 -0.88 5.94
N ILE A 236 1.67 -0.92 6.99
CA ILE A 236 2.09 -0.99 8.38
C ILE A 236 1.50 -2.23 9.02
N LEU A 237 2.34 -3.04 9.64
CA LEU A 237 1.92 -4.25 10.36
C LEU A 237 2.19 -4.14 11.86
N PRO A 238 1.33 -4.73 12.71
CA PRO A 238 1.58 -4.79 14.13
C PRO A 238 2.75 -5.73 14.45
N GLU A 239 3.59 -5.32 15.39
CA GLU A 239 4.63 -6.13 16.00
C GLU A 239 4.39 -6.25 17.52
N TYR A 240 5.20 -7.04 18.22
CA TYR A 240 4.97 -7.36 19.63
C TYR A 240 4.93 -6.12 20.55
N GLU A 241 5.76 -5.12 20.29
CA GLU A 241 5.88 -3.90 21.11
C GLU A 241 5.66 -2.61 20.31
N GLY A 242 5.05 -2.70 19.12
CA GLY A 242 4.83 -1.54 18.27
C GLY A 242 4.40 -1.88 16.87
N TRP A 243 5.02 -1.24 15.90
CA TRP A 243 4.63 -1.26 14.50
C TRP A 243 5.83 -1.45 13.59
N ARG A 244 5.63 -2.14 12.49
CA ARG A 244 6.58 -2.26 11.40
C ARG A 244 6.02 -1.66 10.13
N LEU A 245 6.68 -0.63 9.65
CA LEU A 245 6.40 0.01 8.37
C LEU A 245 7.26 -0.64 7.29
N TYR A 246 6.61 -1.11 6.21
CA TYR A 246 7.25 -1.63 5.01
C TYR A 246 7.14 -0.62 3.89
N TYR A 247 8.22 -0.43 3.13
CA TYR A 247 8.28 0.52 2.02
C TYR A 247 9.32 0.12 0.98
N SER A 248 9.17 0.61 -0.24
CA SER A 248 10.22 0.56 -1.26
C SER A 248 11.10 1.79 -1.13
N SER A 249 12.38 1.69 -1.46
CA SER A 249 13.24 2.86 -1.50
C SER A 249 14.43 2.65 -2.44
N ASP A 250 14.81 3.68 -3.17
CA ASP A 250 16.03 3.71 -3.97
C ASP A 250 17.28 4.16 -3.17
N TYR A 251 17.22 4.11 -1.86
CA TYR A 251 18.26 4.56 -0.93
C TYR A 251 19.68 4.10 -1.28
N ALA A 252 19.81 2.90 -1.84
CA ALA A 252 21.10 2.37 -2.30
C ALA A 252 21.52 2.91 -3.70
N CYS A 253 20.60 3.49 -4.46
CA CYS A 253 20.79 3.94 -5.84
C CYS A 253 19.98 5.21 -6.09
N VAL A 254 20.14 6.22 -5.24
CA VAL A 254 19.37 7.48 -5.25
C VAL A 254 19.25 8.10 -6.63
N GLY A 255 18.03 8.42 -7.04
CA GLY A 255 17.67 8.97 -8.34
C GLY A 255 17.30 7.95 -9.40
N GLU A 256 17.33 6.64 -9.06
CA GLU A 256 16.86 5.57 -9.94
C GLU A 256 15.38 5.23 -9.70
N SER A 257 14.79 5.72 -8.60
CA SER A 257 13.41 5.45 -8.18
C SER A 257 13.13 3.94 -8.23
N TYR A 258 11.99 3.50 -8.75
CA TYR A 258 11.66 2.07 -8.86
C TYR A 258 12.71 1.20 -9.53
N ASN A 259 13.56 1.76 -10.42
CA ASN A 259 14.62 0.99 -11.10
C ASN A 259 15.77 0.59 -10.18
N GLY A 260 16.03 1.37 -9.14
CA GLY A 260 17.04 1.13 -8.12
C GLY A 260 16.46 0.74 -6.76
N ALA A 261 15.13 0.70 -6.64
CA ALA A 261 14.47 0.46 -5.38
C ALA A 261 14.67 -0.97 -4.85
N SER A 262 14.60 -1.08 -3.54
CA SER A 262 14.54 -2.33 -2.80
C SER A 262 13.48 -2.20 -1.71
N ALA A 263 12.97 -3.33 -1.21
CA ALA A 263 12.09 -3.31 -0.06
C ALA A 263 12.88 -3.09 1.24
N TYR A 264 12.36 -2.24 2.08
CA TYR A 264 12.87 -1.94 3.41
C TYR A 264 11.78 -2.06 4.45
N TYR A 265 12.18 -2.13 5.71
CA TYR A 265 11.28 -1.93 6.84
C TYR A 265 11.95 -1.10 7.93
N ALA A 266 11.11 -0.49 8.75
CA ALA A 266 11.50 0.22 9.95
C ALA A 266 10.54 -0.12 11.08
N ASP A 267 11.09 -0.37 12.28
CA ASP A 267 10.29 -0.68 13.47
C ASP A 267 10.10 0.58 14.32
N PHE A 268 8.90 0.76 14.79
CA PHE A 268 8.48 1.84 15.67
C PHE A 268 7.89 1.29 16.96
N ASP A 269 7.99 2.05 18.04
CA ASP A 269 7.23 1.78 19.27
C ASP A 269 5.72 2.03 19.04
N ALA A 270 4.91 1.75 20.07
CA ALA A 270 3.46 1.81 19.99
C ALA A 270 2.92 3.22 19.66
N ASP A 271 3.64 4.26 19.98
CA ASP A 271 3.27 5.66 19.75
C ASP A 271 3.99 6.29 18.56
N PHE A 272 4.75 5.50 17.80
CA PHE A 272 5.60 5.95 16.68
C PHE A 272 6.65 7.01 17.09
N GLU A 273 7.06 7.04 18.37
CA GLU A 273 8.01 8.04 18.88
C GLU A 273 9.46 7.68 18.63
N SER A 274 9.80 6.39 18.69
CA SER A 274 11.14 5.91 18.42
C SER A 274 11.18 5.05 17.16
N LEU A 275 12.21 5.29 16.36
CA LEU A 275 12.49 4.60 15.11
C LEU A 275 13.72 3.72 15.28
N SER A 276 13.63 2.46 14.87
CA SER A 276 14.81 1.62 14.64
C SER A 276 15.56 2.05 13.36
N THR A 277 16.74 1.50 13.17
CA THR A 277 17.45 1.67 11.90
C THR A 277 16.67 1.01 10.76
N TYR A 278 16.68 1.65 9.58
CA TYR A 278 16.15 1.07 8.35
C TYR A 278 16.83 -0.25 8.04
N GLN A 279 16.07 -1.27 7.73
CA GLN A 279 16.58 -2.58 7.38
C GLN A 279 16.06 -2.98 6.00
N LYS A 280 16.99 -3.41 5.16
CA LYS A 280 16.62 -3.98 3.86
C LYS A 280 16.00 -5.35 4.08
N VAL A 281 14.89 -5.62 3.42
CA VAL A 281 14.30 -6.95 3.39
C VAL A 281 15.19 -7.82 2.47
N ASP A 282 15.65 -8.96 2.99
CA ASP A 282 16.42 -9.91 2.17
C ASP A 282 15.46 -10.69 1.26
N MET A 283 15.13 -10.08 0.13
CA MET A 283 14.43 -10.74 -0.97
C MET A 283 15.48 -11.14 -2.01
N TYR A 284 15.51 -12.40 -2.38
CA TYR A 284 16.52 -13.00 -3.26
C TYR A 284 16.75 -12.28 -4.61
N ASP A 285 15.82 -11.42 -5.01
CA ASP A 285 15.89 -10.62 -6.22
C ASP A 285 15.34 -9.21 -5.91
N ASN A 286 16.23 -8.23 -5.88
CA ASN A 286 15.95 -6.87 -5.44
C ASN A 286 16.07 -5.85 -6.57
N GLN A 287 15.76 -6.22 -7.81
CA GLN A 287 15.86 -5.29 -8.91
C GLN A 287 14.50 -4.65 -9.20
N SER A 288 14.43 -3.32 -9.19
CA SER A 288 13.26 -2.54 -9.57
C SER A 288 12.00 -2.94 -8.79
N VAL A 289 12.07 -2.87 -7.46
CA VAL A 289 10.96 -3.26 -6.59
C VAL A 289 10.05 -2.06 -6.35
N ARG A 290 8.78 -2.16 -6.75
CA ARG A 290 7.68 -1.45 -6.12
C ARG A 290 6.95 -2.43 -5.22
N LEU A 291 7.00 -2.22 -3.92
CA LEU A 291 6.30 -3.04 -2.94
C LEU A 291 4.85 -2.57 -2.83
N TYR A 292 3.89 -3.41 -3.21
CA TYR A 292 2.47 -3.06 -3.13
C TYR A 292 1.89 -3.26 -1.74
N GLU A 293 2.22 -4.39 -1.11
CA GLU A 293 1.73 -4.72 0.22
C GLU A 293 2.52 -5.88 0.83
N VAL A 294 2.53 -5.96 2.17
CA VAL A 294 3.06 -7.09 2.94
C VAL A 294 1.97 -7.63 3.86
N LYS A 295 1.84 -8.94 3.91
CA LYS A 295 0.86 -9.62 4.77
C LYS A 295 1.55 -10.66 5.64
N GLU A 296 1.16 -10.71 6.91
CA GLU A 296 1.51 -11.82 7.79
C GLU A 296 0.37 -12.83 7.84
N GLN A 297 0.71 -14.10 7.56
CA GLN A 297 -0.24 -15.21 7.63
C GLN A 297 0.50 -16.52 7.93
N ASP A 298 -0.02 -17.32 8.85
CA ASP A 298 0.49 -18.65 9.21
C ASP A 298 1.99 -18.69 9.54
N GLY A 299 2.51 -17.64 10.21
CA GLY A 299 3.92 -17.50 10.58
C GLY A 299 4.86 -17.23 9.39
N ARG A 300 4.31 -16.74 8.30
CA ARG A 300 5.02 -16.27 7.12
C ARG A 300 4.69 -14.81 6.82
N LEU A 301 5.63 -14.12 6.23
CA LEU A 301 5.43 -12.81 5.61
C LEU A 301 5.35 -12.99 4.11
N TYR A 302 4.28 -12.52 3.52
CA TYR A 302 4.06 -12.50 2.07
C TYR A 302 4.32 -11.09 1.56
N PHE A 303 5.22 -10.97 0.60
CA PHE A 303 5.59 -9.73 -0.06
C PHE A 303 5.04 -9.72 -1.48
N MET A 304 4.27 -8.72 -1.79
CA MET A 304 3.69 -8.51 -3.10
C MET A 304 4.33 -7.28 -3.74
N PHE A 305 5.01 -7.45 -4.86
CA PHE A 305 5.78 -6.38 -5.47
C PHE A 305 5.89 -6.50 -6.98
N SER A 306 6.29 -5.42 -7.62
CA SER A 306 6.67 -5.39 -9.03
C SER A 306 8.16 -5.62 -9.18
N HIS A 307 8.51 -6.55 -10.06
CA HIS A 307 9.87 -6.76 -10.53
C HIS A 307 10.02 -6.07 -11.88
N ASN A 308 11.15 -5.40 -12.15
CA ASN A 308 11.38 -4.65 -13.38
C ASN A 308 10.25 -3.64 -13.71
N TYR A 309 9.82 -2.87 -12.73
CA TYR A 309 8.68 -1.95 -12.84
C TYR A 309 8.70 -1.07 -14.10
N SER A 310 9.88 -0.58 -14.50
CA SER A 310 10.04 0.30 -15.65
C SER A 310 9.94 -0.37 -17.00
N THR A 311 10.15 -1.70 -17.08
CA THR A 311 10.21 -2.42 -18.36
C THR A 311 9.05 -3.37 -18.56
N ASP A 312 8.85 -4.28 -17.63
CA ASP A 312 7.91 -5.40 -17.79
C ASP A 312 6.78 -5.37 -16.75
N LYS A 313 6.96 -4.62 -15.65
CA LYS A 313 6.04 -4.59 -14.51
C LYS A 313 5.60 -5.99 -14.07
N ASP A 314 6.56 -6.90 -14.02
CA ASP A 314 6.31 -8.28 -13.59
C ASP A 314 5.78 -8.25 -12.15
N PHE A 315 4.63 -8.86 -11.93
CA PHE A 315 4.05 -9.02 -10.61
C PHE A 315 4.61 -10.26 -9.92
N VAL A 316 5.04 -10.11 -8.68
CA VAL A 316 5.68 -11.17 -7.90
C VAL A 316 5.05 -11.26 -6.52
N LEU A 317 4.70 -12.48 -6.10
CA LEU A 317 4.43 -12.81 -4.70
C LEU A 317 5.58 -13.65 -4.16
N ARG A 318 6.14 -13.26 -3.03
CA ARG A 318 7.12 -14.04 -2.29
C ARG A 318 6.73 -14.20 -0.83
N SER A 319 7.09 -15.33 -0.24
CA SER A 319 6.92 -15.53 1.19
C SER A 319 8.22 -15.92 1.86
N ILE A 320 8.45 -15.36 3.04
CA ILE A 320 9.55 -15.72 3.93
C ILE A 320 8.98 -16.18 5.27
N LYS A 321 9.68 -17.07 5.94
CA LYS A 321 9.30 -17.48 7.29
C LYS A 321 9.62 -16.35 8.26
N LYS A 322 8.67 -15.98 9.11
CA LYS A 322 8.87 -14.97 10.19
C LYS A 322 9.71 -15.54 11.32
#